data_be3619597624d3e6416a9b2182563597
#
_entry.id   be3619597624d3e6416a9b2182563597
#
_cell.length_a   1.000
_cell.length_b   1.000
_cell.length_c   1.000
_cell.angle_alpha   90.00
_cell.angle_beta   90.00
_cell.angle_gamma   90.00
#
_symmetry.space_group_name_H-M   'P 1'
#
loop_
_entity.id
_entity.type
_entity.pdbx_description
1 polymer ?
#
loop_
_entity_poly.entity_id
_entity_poly.type
_entity_poly.pdbx_seq_one_letter_code
_entity_poly.pdbx_strand_id
1 'polypeptide(L)'
;MLPLGTQLINFDLPNTITGQNYPSTQIATDRPVLIMIICNHCPYVVHYHDELKRLHHNFSEQISFVAISSNDVNNYPEDSPEKMKELWHELGFSFPYLYDETQTVAKAYQAECTPEFYLFSDQHNLVYRGRCDSTLPKSNAVSYTHLRAHETIP
;
A
#
# COMPACT_ATOMS: atom_id res chain seq x y z
N MET A 1 3.27 -15.69 6.70
CA MET A 1 2.90 -14.31 7.08
C MET A 1 4.05 -13.61 7.77
N LEU A 2 4.28 -12.37 7.43
CA LEU A 2 5.35 -11.57 8.05
C LEU A 2 5.07 -11.39 9.55
N PRO A 3 6.02 -11.77 10.44
CA PRO A 3 5.76 -11.68 11.89
C PRO A 3 5.61 -10.22 12.37
N LEU A 4 4.71 -9.99 13.33
CA LEU A 4 4.63 -8.71 14.00
C LEU A 4 5.95 -8.42 14.71
N GLY A 5 6.37 -7.16 14.74
CA GLY A 5 7.66 -6.74 15.26
C GLY A 5 8.78 -6.75 14.22
N THR A 6 8.54 -7.28 13.01
CA THR A 6 9.53 -7.25 11.94
C THR A 6 9.89 -5.81 11.59
N GLN A 7 11.18 -5.52 11.44
CA GLN A 7 11.65 -4.22 10.98
C GLN A 7 11.25 -3.99 9.52
N LEU A 8 11.02 -2.74 9.15
CA LEU A 8 10.74 -2.36 7.78
C LEU A 8 11.78 -2.99 6.84
N ILE A 9 11.31 -3.75 5.86
CA ILE A 9 12.18 -4.43 4.89
C ILE A 9 12.59 -3.41 3.83
N ASN A 10 13.90 -3.30 3.62
CA ASN A 10 14.45 -2.34 2.66
C ASN A 10 14.07 -2.71 1.23
N PHE A 11 13.85 -1.68 0.42
CA PHE A 11 13.61 -1.81 -1.01
C PHE A 11 14.11 -0.57 -1.74
N ASP A 12 14.28 -0.70 -3.06
CA ASP A 12 14.58 0.41 -3.95
C ASP A 12 13.87 0.11 -5.27
N LEU A 13 12.76 0.78 -5.52
CA LEU A 13 11.88 0.50 -6.64
C LEU A 13 11.59 1.76 -7.44
N PRO A 14 11.32 1.62 -8.75
CA PRO A 14 10.89 2.76 -9.55
C PRO A 14 9.54 3.29 -9.08
N ASN A 15 9.47 4.60 -8.88
CA ASN A 15 8.23 5.30 -8.54
C ASN A 15 7.57 5.75 -9.84
N THR A 16 6.41 5.20 -10.14
CA THR A 16 5.70 5.50 -11.39
C THR A 16 5.21 6.95 -11.45
N ILE A 17 5.08 7.61 -10.29
CA ILE A 17 4.59 8.99 -10.22
C ILE A 17 5.66 9.98 -10.65
N THR A 18 6.92 9.76 -10.27
CA THR A 18 8.03 10.69 -10.56
C THR A 18 8.95 10.20 -11.69
N GLY A 19 8.90 8.91 -12.02
CA GLY A 19 9.83 8.30 -12.97
C GLY A 19 11.21 8.01 -12.40
N GLN A 20 11.43 8.27 -11.10
CA GLN A 20 12.71 8.05 -10.43
C GLN A 20 12.59 6.92 -9.42
N ASN A 21 13.72 6.30 -9.07
CA ASN A 21 13.74 5.29 -8.02
C ASN A 21 13.40 5.90 -6.66
N TYR A 22 12.73 5.12 -5.84
CA TYR A 22 12.35 5.47 -4.49
C TYR A 22 12.90 4.40 -3.54
N PRO A 23 14.05 4.66 -2.90
CA PRO A 23 14.56 3.74 -1.89
C PRO A 23 13.80 3.90 -0.58
N SER A 24 13.63 2.80 0.16
CA SER A 24 12.91 2.81 1.44
C SER A 24 13.55 3.76 2.47
N THR A 25 14.82 4.10 2.28
CA THR A 25 15.52 5.08 3.14
C THR A 25 14.95 6.49 3.02
N GLN A 26 14.14 6.79 1.97
CA GLN A 26 13.45 8.07 1.85
C GLN A 26 12.19 8.16 2.71
N ILE A 27 11.72 7.03 3.25
CA ILE A 27 10.58 7.05 4.15
C ILE A 27 10.95 7.77 5.44
N ALA A 28 10.08 8.68 5.89
CA ALA A 28 10.33 9.43 7.12
C ALA A 28 10.49 8.49 8.31
N THR A 29 11.49 8.76 9.17
CA THR A 29 11.83 7.90 10.30
C THR A 29 11.16 8.32 11.61
N ASP A 30 10.37 9.39 11.59
CA ASP A 30 9.74 9.99 12.76
C ASP A 30 8.24 9.74 12.85
N ARG A 31 7.71 8.90 11.97
CA ARG A 31 6.27 8.63 11.89
C ARG A 31 5.99 7.21 11.42
N PRO A 32 4.79 6.70 11.71
CA PRO A 32 4.36 5.41 11.15
C PRO A 32 4.32 5.44 9.62
N VAL A 33 4.43 4.26 9.01
CA VAL A 33 4.29 4.10 7.58
C VAL A 33 3.34 2.96 7.26
N LEU A 34 2.45 3.19 6.29
CA LEU A 34 1.55 2.18 5.74
C LEU A 34 2.07 1.76 4.37
N ILE A 35 2.51 0.51 4.28
CA ILE A 35 2.91 -0.11 3.01
C ILE A 35 1.72 -0.91 2.50
N MET A 36 1.36 -0.70 1.24
CA MET A 36 0.22 -1.38 0.61
C MET A 36 0.70 -2.15 -0.61
N ILE A 37 0.51 -3.47 -0.61
CA ILE A 37 0.76 -4.29 -1.80
C ILE A 37 -0.57 -4.41 -2.54
N ILE A 38 -0.68 -3.72 -3.66
CA ILE A 38 -1.94 -3.57 -4.41
C ILE A 38 -1.70 -3.71 -5.92
N CYS A 39 -2.77 -3.66 -6.68
CA CYS A 39 -2.74 -3.57 -8.15
C CYS A 39 -3.87 -2.67 -8.61
N ASN A 40 -3.86 -2.29 -9.89
CA ASN A 40 -4.86 -1.35 -10.41
C ASN A 40 -6.22 -2.01 -10.64
N HIS A 41 -6.23 -3.24 -11.16
CA HIS A 41 -7.45 -3.86 -11.67
C HIS A 41 -8.13 -4.77 -10.66
N CYS A 42 -7.48 -5.16 -9.58
CA CYS A 42 -8.03 -6.11 -8.63
C CYS A 42 -9.34 -5.59 -8.03
N PRO A 43 -10.46 -6.33 -8.13
CA PRO A 43 -11.74 -5.88 -7.59
C PRO A 43 -11.70 -5.57 -6.10
N TYR A 44 -10.88 -6.30 -5.34
CA TYR A 44 -10.70 -6.04 -3.91
C TYR A 44 -10.02 -4.69 -3.67
N VAL A 45 -9.07 -4.30 -4.53
CA VAL A 45 -8.41 -3.00 -4.44
C VAL A 45 -9.38 -1.88 -4.79
N VAL A 46 -10.11 -2.05 -5.91
CA VAL A 46 -11.10 -1.05 -6.35
C VAL A 46 -12.17 -0.85 -5.27
N HIS A 47 -12.58 -1.92 -4.60
CA HIS A 47 -13.53 -1.85 -3.49
C HIS A 47 -13.06 -0.90 -2.37
N TYR A 48 -11.76 -0.79 -2.15
CA TYR A 48 -11.21 0.03 -1.07
C TYR A 48 -10.74 1.42 -1.50
N HIS A 49 -10.91 1.81 -2.77
CA HIS A 49 -10.42 3.11 -3.24
C HIS A 49 -10.95 4.27 -2.39
N ASP A 50 -12.24 4.28 -2.09
CA ASP A 50 -12.84 5.36 -1.29
C ASP A 50 -12.30 5.37 0.14
N GLU A 51 -12.10 4.19 0.72
CA GLU A 51 -11.54 4.08 2.07
C GLU A 51 -10.09 4.54 2.11
N LEU A 52 -9.30 4.21 1.08
CA LEU A 52 -7.94 4.70 0.96
C LEU A 52 -7.89 6.22 0.85
N LYS A 53 -8.82 6.81 0.09
CA LYS A 53 -8.93 8.27 -0.01
C LYS A 53 -9.23 8.89 1.34
N ARG A 54 -10.14 8.28 2.11
CA ARG A 54 -10.48 8.73 3.46
C ARG A 54 -9.27 8.66 4.39
N LEU A 55 -8.59 7.52 4.40
CA LEU A 55 -7.41 7.32 5.23
C LEU A 55 -6.32 8.33 4.89
N HIS A 56 -6.04 8.50 3.61
CA HIS A 56 -5.01 9.44 3.16
C HIS A 56 -5.38 10.88 3.52
N HIS A 57 -6.63 11.27 3.30
CA HIS A 57 -7.10 12.61 3.64
C HIS A 57 -6.93 12.91 5.12
N ASN A 58 -7.26 11.95 5.98
CA ASN A 58 -7.25 12.16 7.42
C ASN A 58 -5.86 12.05 8.05
N PHE A 59 -4.96 11.26 7.47
CA PHE A 59 -3.71 10.88 8.14
C PHE A 59 -2.43 11.15 7.34
N SER A 60 -2.52 11.83 6.19
CA SER A 60 -1.34 12.05 5.33
C SER A 60 -0.23 12.85 6.01
N GLU A 61 -0.56 13.66 7.02
CA GLU A 61 0.42 14.42 7.77
C GLU A 61 1.06 13.64 8.92
N GLN A 62 0.38 12.59 9.40
CA GLN A 62 0.83 11.79 10.54
C GLN A 62 1.46 10.46 10.12
N ILE A 63 1.06 9.92 8.97
CA ILE A 63 1.47 8.59 8.49
C ILE A 63 2.01 8.74 7.08
N SER A 64 3.14 8.10 6.80
CA SER A 64 3.64 7.98 5.43
C SER A 64 2.90 6.85 4.71
N PHE A 65 2.55 7.07 3.44
CA PHE A 65 1.86 6.09 2.61
C PHE A 65 2.77 5.68 1.45
N VAL A 66 2.91 4.38 1.22
CA VAL A 66 3.64 3.83 0.08
C VAL A 66 2.84 2.66 -0.48
N ALA A 67 2.55 2.71 -1.76
CA ALA A 67 1.88 1.60 -2.46
C ALA A 67 2.88 0.92 -3.39
N ILE A 68 2.76 -0.39 -3.52
CA ILE A 68 3.64 -1.22 -4.36
C ILE A 68 2.76 -2.17 -5.17
N SER A 69 3.02 -2.25 -6.48
CA SER A 69 2.38 -3.23 -7.37
C SER A 69 3.42 -4.20 -7.89
N SER A 70 3.11 -5.49 -7.78
CA SER A 70 3.98 -6.59 -8.22
C SER A 70 3.30 -7.47 -9.26
N ASN A 71 2.25 -6.99 -9.90
CA ASN A 71 1.47 -7.78 -10.85
C ASN A 71 2.19 -7.94 -12.19
N ASP A 72 1.85 -9.03 -12.87
CA ASP A 72 2.38 -9.35 -14.20
C ASP A 72 1.70 -8.48 -15.25
N VAL A 73 2.44 -7.48 -15.75
CA VAL A 73 1.95 -6.53 -16.75
C VAL A 73 1.67 -7.20 -18.10
N ASN A 74 2.35 -8.30 -18.42
CA ASN A 74 2.15 -9.00 -19.67
C ASN A 74 0.77 -9.66 -19.73
N ASN A 75 0.30 -10.21 -18.63
CA ASN A 75 -1.03 -10.80 -18.51
C ASN A 75 -2.10 -9.79 -18.11
N TYR A 76 -1.70 -8.72 -17.43
CA TYR A 76 -2.60 -7.67 -16.92
C TYR A 76 -2.08 -6.29 -17.32
N PRO A 77 -2.27 -5.89 -18.60
CA PRO A 77 -1.76 -4.59 -19.10
C PRO A 77 -2.32 -3.40 -18.34
N GLU A 78 -3.49 -3.53 -17.73
CA GLU A 78 -4.08 -2.48 -16.89
C GLU A 78 -3.30 -2.19 -15.62
N ASP A 79 -2.31 -3.04 -15.28
CA ASP A 79 -1.41 -2.83 -14.15
C ASP A 79 -0.05 -2.26 -14.57
N SER A 80 0.08 -1.76 -15.80
CA SER A 80 1.33 -1.15 -16.29
C SER A 80 1.69 0.09 -15.47
N PRO A 81 2.98 0.47 -15.44
CA PRO A 81 3.41 1.70 -14.77
C PRO A 81 2.66 2.95 -15.24
N GLU A 82 2.36 3.05 -16.52
CA GLU A 82 1.59 4.17 -17.07
C GLU A 82 0.17 4.19 -16.49
N LYS A 83 -0.46 3.04 -16.38
CA LYS A 83 -1.81 2.92 -15.80
C LYS A 83 -1.80 3.17 -14.30
N MET A 84 -0.74 2.78 -13.60
CA MET A 84 -0.55 3.10 -12.18
C MET A 84 -0.53 4.61 -11.97
N LYS A 85 0.22 5.34 -12.78
CA LYS A 85 0.30 6.79 -12.72
C LYS A 85 -1.06 7.44 -13.01
N GLU A 86 -1.76 6.97 -14.05
CA GLU A 86 -3.09 7.47 -14.39
C GLU A 86 -4.07 7.29 -13.23
N LEU A 87 -4.08 6.12 -12.60
CA LEU A 87 -4.97 5.83 -11.49
C LEU A 87 -4.71 6.77 -10.30
N TRP A 88 -3.44 6.97 -9.94
CA TRP A 88 -3.08 7.86 -8.84
C TRP A 88 -3.53 9.30 -9.11
N HIS A 89 -3.39 9.74 -10.35
CA HIS A 89 -3.87 11.06 -10.74
C HIS A 89 -5.40 11.16 -10.58
N GLU A 90 -6.14 10.17 -11.04
CA GLU A 90 -7.60 10.14 -10.92
C GLU A 90 -8.06 10.13 -9.45
N LEU A 91 -7.34 9.40 -8.59
CA LEU A 91 -7.68 9.31 -7.17
C LEU A 91 -7.20 10.53 -6.36
N GLY A 92 -6.38 11.39 -6.97
CA GLY A 92 -5.84 12.56 -6.29
C GLY A 92 -4.71 12.24 -5.33
N PHE A 93 -4.03 11.11 -5.51
CA PHE A 93 -2.91 10.70 -4.68
C PHE A 93 -1.58 11.21 -5.25
N SER A 94 -0.68 11.63 -4.35
CA SER A 94 0.68 12.06 -4.70
C SER A 94 1.76 11.22 -4.02
N PHE A 95 1.40 10.34 -3.09
CA PHE A 95 2.38 9.48 -2.43
C PHE A 95 2.90 8.40 -3.41
N PRO A 96 4.06 7.78 -3.10
CA PRO A 96 4.69 6.85 -4.03
C PRO A 96 3.80 5.66 -4.39
N TYR A 97 3.78 5.33 -5.69
CA TYR A 97 3.22 4.09 -6.21
C TYR A 97 4.32 3.39 -6.99
N LEU A 98 4.91 2.38 -6.37
CA LEU A 98 6.16 1.76 -6.81
C LEU A 98 5.87 0.49 -7.62
N TYR A 99 6.73 0.22 -8.61
CA TYR A 99 6.61 -0.96 -9.46
C TYR A 99 7.67 -2.00 -9.10
N ASP A 100 7.21 -3.15 -8.59
CA ASP A 100 8.05 -4.30 -8.21
C ASP A 100 7.98 -5.35 -9.32
N GLU A 101 8.69 -5.10 -10.42
CA GLU A 101 8.64 -5.91 -11.62
C GLU A 101 8.98 -7.37 -11.38
N THR A 102 9.98 -7.64 -10.54
CA THR A 102 10.48 -8.99 -10.28
C THR A 102 9.73 -9.70 -9.16
N GLN A 103 8.79 -9.01 -8.51
CA GLN A 103 8.05 -9.52 -7.34
C GLN A 103 8.95 -9.80 -6.12
N THR A 104 10.18 -9.32 -6.14
CA THR A 104 11.14 -9.55 -5.05
C THR A 104 10.66 -8.94 -3.74
N VAL A 105 10.13 -7.71 -3.80
CA VAL A 105 9.66 -7.03 -2.60
C VAL A 105 8.39 -7.68 -2.06
N ALA A 106 7.43 -8.01 -2.92
CA ALA A 106 6.21 -8.70 -2.50
C ALA A 106 6.56 -10.03 -1.81
N LYS A 107 7.52 -10.77 -2.34
CA LYS A 107 7.97 -12.03 -1.72
C LYS A 107 8.63 -11.79 -0.37
N ALA A 108 9.46 -10.74 -0.25
CA ALA A 108 10.11 -10.39 1.01
C ALA A 108 9.09 -10.04 2.09
N TYR A 109 8.01 -9.35 1.70
CA TYR A 109 6.89 -9.03 2.60
C TYR A 109 5.95 -10.22 2.83
N GLN A 110 6.19 -11.34 2.17
CA GLN A 110 5.35 -12.54 2.24
C GLN A 110 3.90 -12.24 1.87
N ALA A 111 3.71 -11.37 0.88
CA ALA A 111 2.40 -11.05 0.36
C ALA A 111 1.82 -12.24 -0.42
N GLU A 112 0.61 -12.64 -0.11
CA GLU A 112 -0.05 -13.79 -0.73
C GLU A 112 -1.08 -13.36 -1.79
N CYS A 113 -1.71 -12.21 -1.56
CA CYS A 113 -2.73 -11.68 -2.48
C CYS A 113 -2.79 -10.16 -2.34
N THR A 114 -3.53 -9.52 -3.23
CA THR A 114 -3.81 -8.09 -3.14
C THR A 114 -5.28 -7.87 -2.76
N PRO A 115 -5.60 -6.84 -1.99
CA PRO A 115 -4.67 -5.94 -1.30
C PRO A 115 -4.17 -6.52 0.02
N GLU A 116 -2.91 -6.26 0.35
CA GLU A 116 -2.38 -6.51 1.68
C GLU A 116 -1.78 -5.23 2.24
N PHE A 117 -1.99 -5.01 3.53
CA PHE A 117 -1.61 -3.79 4.23
C PHE A 117 -0.65 -4.12 5.36
N TYR A 118 0.40 -3.32 5.47
CA TYR A 118 1.44 -3.47 6.49
C TYR A 118 1.63 -2.12 7.16
N LEU A 119 1.23 -2.02 8.42
CA LEU A 119 1.42 -0.81 9.20
C LEU A 119 2.63 -0.97 10.12
N PHE A 120 3.61 -0.09 9.95
CA PHE A 120 4.81 -0.03 10.78
C PHE A 120 4.69 1.18 11.72
N SER A 121 5.15 0.99 12.97
CA SER A 121 5.19 2.06 13.96
C SER A 121 6.16 3.16 13.56
N ASP A 122 6.23 4.23 14.36
CA ASP A 122 7.21 5.30 14.16
C ASP A 122 8.66 4.83 14.29
N GLN A 123 8.88 3.68 14.92
CA GLN A 123 10.19 3.02 14.98
C GLN A 123 10.37 1.99 13.87
N HIS A 124 9.42 1.91 12.93
CA HIS A 124 9.40 1.01 11.79
C HIS A 124 9.38 -0.47 12.16
N ASN A 125 8.68 -0.80 13.24
CA ASN A 125 8.35 -2.17 13.59
C ASN A 125 6.92 -2.50 13.13
N LEU A 126 6.72 -3.67 12.55
CA LEU A 126 5.41 -4.08 12.05
C LEU A 126 4.44 -4.26 13.21
N VAL A 127 3.33 -3.50 13.19
CA VAL A 127 2.31 -3.55 14.24
C VAL A 127 0.98 -4.09 13.73
N TYR A 128 0.75 -4.10 12.42
CA TYR A 128 -0.45 -4.66 11.81
C TYR A 128 -0.12 -5.16 10.41
N ARG A 129 -0.73 -6.28 10.04
CA ARG A 129 -0.75 -6.78 8.66
C ARG A 129 -2.10 -7.44 8.38
N GLY A 130 -2.55 -7.37 7.15
CA GLY A 130 -3.81 -7.97 6.75
C GLY A 130 -4.58 -7.12 5.76
N ARG A 131 -5.90 -7.26 5.81
CA ARG A 131 -6.83 -6.51 4.96
C ARG A 131 -7.11 -5.13 5.55
N CYS A 132 -7.63 -4.25 4.69
CA CYS A 132 -8.05 -2.92 5.14
C CYS A 132 -9.24 -3.02 6.12
N ASP A 133 -10.25 -3.81 5.79
CA ASP A 133 -11.40 -4.04 6.64
C ASP A 133 -12.02 -5.42 6.38
N SER A 134 -13.20 -5.67 6.96
CA SER A 134 -13.89 -6.95 6.83
C SER A 134 -14.82 -7.04 5.61
N THR A 135 -14.98 -5.96 4.85
CA THR A 135 -15.89 -5.94 3.69
C THR A 135 -15.30 -6.66 2.49
N LEU A 136 -16.19 -7.07 1.59
CA LEU A 136 -15.84 -7.70 0.31
C LEU A 136 -16.43 -6.87 -0.82
N PRO A 137 -15.90 -6.98 -2.06
CA PRO A 137 -16.49 -6.30 -3.20
C PRO A 137 -17.98 -6.62 -3.34
N LYS A 138 -18.78 -5.57 -3.62
CA LYS A 138 -20.24 -5.66 -3.73
C LYS A 138 -20.94 -6.10 -2.45
N SER A 139 -20.26 -6.02 -1.31
CA SER A 139 -20.85 -6.30 0.00
C SER A 139 -21.73 -5.12 0.43
N ASN A 140 -22.87 -5.44 1.09
CA ASN A 140 -23.69 -4.46 1.75
C ASN A 140 -23.31 -4.26 3.22
N ALA A 141 -22.27 -4.95 3.68
CA ALA A 141 -21.79 -4.81 5.04
C ALA A 141 -21.26 -3.40 5.28
N VAL A 142 -21.48 -2.88 6.48
CA VAL A 142 -20.88 -1.62 6.89
C VAL A 142 -19.37 -1.83 6.97
N SER A 143 -18.61 -0.92 6.34
CA SER A 143 -17.16 -0.99 6.37
C SER A 143 -16.67 -0.80 7.81
N TYR A 144 -15.98 -1.81 8.31
CA TYR A 144 -15.26 -1.74 9.58
C TYR A 144 -13.78 -1.95 9.28
N THR A 145 -13.05 -0.85 9.22
CA THR A 145 -11.65 -0.87 8.83
C THR A 145 -10.80 -1.45 9.95
N HIS A 146 -10.17 -2.60 9.70
CA HIS A 146 -9.24 -3.20 10.67
C HIS A 146 -8.08 -2.25 11.01
N LEU A 147 -7.64 -1.45 10.04
CA LEU A 147 -6.59 -0.46 10.27
C LEU A 147 -7.02 0.63 11.25
N ARG A 148 -8.32 0.91 11.40
CA ARG A 148 -8.80 1.94 12.34
C ARG A 148 -8.39 1.67 13.78
N ALA A 149 -8.27 0.41 14.16
CA ALA A 149 -7.82 0.05 15.50
C ALA A 149 -6.40 0.56 15.78
N HIS A 150 -5.63 0.91 14.74
CA HIS A 150 -4.24 1.35 14.83
C HIS A 150 -4.06 2.82 14.46
N GLU A 151 -5.15 3.56 14.13
CA GLU A 151 -5.06 4.96 13.70
C GLU A 151 -4.53 5.90 14.78
N THR A 152 -4.65 5.50 16.05
CA THR A 152 -4.18 6.30 17.20
C THR A 152 -2.80 5.90 17.68
N ILE A 153 -2.09 5.03 16.97
CA ILE A 153 -0.73 4.62 17.33
C ILE A 153 0.19 5.84 17.25
N PRO A 154 0.90 6.16 18.35
CA PRO A 154 1.80 7.31 18.36
C PRO A 154 2.99 7.13 17.44
#